data_d2160d2edc951399dee227549a90561d
#
_entry.id   d2160d2edc951399dee227549a90561d
#
_cell.length_a   1.000
_cell.length_b   1.000
_cell.length_c   1.000
_cell.angle_alpha   90.00
_cell.angle_beta   90.00
_cell.angle_gamma   90.00
#
_symmetry.space_group_name_H-M   'P 1'
#
loop_
_entity.id
_entity.type
_entity.pdbx_description
1 polymer ?
#
loop_
_entity_poly.entity_id
_entity_poly.type
_entity_poly.pdbx_seq_one_letter_code
_entity_poly.pdbx_strand_id
1 'polypeptide(L)'
;MAPATKFYLVSAEALPEIFIKVAEAKRMLQSGEVRTAGDAARTVGISRSAFYKYRDAIAPFQNLMAGRIITFQIMLKDKAGILSEILTIFANCGANILTINPVSYTHLTL
;
A
#
# COMPACT_ATOMS: atom_id res chain seq x y z
N MET A 1 -18.04 17.77 -6.86
CA MET A 1 -16.64 17.29 -6.85
C MET A 1 -16.47 16.29 -5.73
N ALA A 2 -15.94 15.13 -6.06
CA ALA A 2 -15.69 14.11 -5.05
C ALA A 2 -14.60 14.56 -4.09
N PRO A 3 -14.71 14.30 -2.78
CA PRO A 3 -13.64 14.59 -1.85
C PRO A 3 -12.40 13.77 -2.18
N ALA A 4 -11.24 14.31 -1.84
CA ALA A 4 -9.98 13.59 -2.01
C ALA A 4 -10.01 12.31 -1.18
N THR A 5 -9.60 11.20 -1.78
CA THR A 5 -9.52 9.92 -1.09
C THR A 5 -8.34 9.92 -0.13
N LYS A 6 -8.58 9.53 1.12
CA LYS A 6 -7.51 9.34 2.09
C LYS A 6 -6.96 7.92 1.97
N PHE A 7 -5.65 7.82 2.05
CA PHE A 7 -4.97 6.54 2.09
C PHE A 7 -4.20 6.40 3.39
N TYR A 8 -4.08 5.18 3.87
CA TYR A 8 -3.32 4.85 5.05
C TYR A 8 -2.24 3.83 4.69
N LEU A 9 -1.06 4.02 5.23
CA LEU A 9 -0.02 3.00 5.14
C LEU A 9 -0.19 2.05 6.30
N VAL A 10 -0.46 0.79 6.00
CA VAL A 10 -0.77 -0.22 7.01
C VAL A 10 0.11 -1.44 6.76
N SER A 11 0.69 -1.99 7.83
CA SER A 11 1.45 -3.22 7.68
C SER A 11 0.50 -4.38 7.35
N ALA A 12 0.98 -5.32 6.54
CA ALA A 12 0.19 -6.46 6.13
C ALA A 12 -0.34 -7.27 7.33
N GLU A 13 0.45 -7.35 8.40
CA GLU A 13 0.08 -8.09 9.60
C GLU A 13 -1.15 -7.52 10.31
N ALA A 14 -1.39 -6.21 10.16
CA ALA A 14 -2.53 -5.54 10.78
C ALA A 14 -3.79 -5.57 9.92
N LEU A 15 -3.67 -6.00 8.66
CA LEU A 15 -4.82 -6.04 7.76
C LEU A 15 -5.63 -7.31 7.95
N PRO A 16 -6.98 -7.22 7.87
CA PRO A 16 -7.81 -8.41 7.71
C PRO A 16 -7.39 -9.23 6.49
N GLU A 17 -7.50 -10.53 6.61
CA GLU A 17 -7.06 -11.48 5.58
C GLU A 17 -7.69 -11.19 4.21
N ILE A 18 -8.94 -10.73 4.19
CA ILE A 18 -9.64 -10.46 2.93
C ILE A 18 -8.87 -9.45 2.07
N PHE A 19 -8.26 -8.43 2.66
CA PHE A 19 -7.52 -7.42 1.91
C PHE A 19 -6.23 -7.97 1.34
N ILE A 20 -5.56 -8.85 2.08
CA ILE A 20 -4.35 -9.52 1.58
C ILE A 20 -4.70 -10.40 0.38
N LYS A 21 -5.81 -11.12 0.46
CA LYS A 21 -6.28 -11.97 -0.64
C LYS A 21 -6.66 -11.16 -1.88
N VAL A 22 -7.30 -10.01 -1.69
CA VAL A 22 -7.62 -9.12 -2.80
C VAL A 22 -6.34 -8.61 -3.47
N ALA A 23 -5.35 -8.19 -2.69
CA ALA A 23 -4.07 -7.75 -3.23
C ALA A 23 -3.38 -8.85 -4.03
N GLU A 24 -3.40 -10.09 -3.52
CA GLU A 24 -2.82 -11.25 -4.21
C GLU A 24 -3.56 -11.56 -5.50
N ALA A 25 -4.88 -11.52 -5.48
CA ALA A 25 -5.68 -11.74 -6.69
C ALA A 25 -5.35 -10.70 -7.77
N LYS A 26 -5.19 -9.43 -7.39
CA LYS A 26 -4.78 -8.37 -8.31
C LYS A 26 -3.40 -8.65 -8.90
N ARG A 27 -2.46 -9.08 -8.06
CA ARG A 27 -1.12 -9.43 -8.52
C ARG A 27 -1.17 -10.54 -9.58
N MET A 28 -1.96 -11.57 -9.33
CA MET A 28 -2.11 -12.70 -10.26
C MET A 28 -2.70 -12.26 -11.60
N LEU A 29 -3.65 -11.35 -11.58
CA LEU A 29 -4.21 -10.78 -12.81
C LEU A 29 -3.17 -9.97 -13.58
N GLN A 30 -2.38 -9.16 -12.89
CA GLN A 30 -1.35 -8.33 -13.51
C GLN A 30 -0.22 -9.17 -14.11
N SER A 31 0.14 -10.28 -13.46
CA SER A 31 1.21 -11.16 -13.92
C SER A 31 0.75 -12.13 -15.01
N GLY A 32 -0.55 -12.25 -15.23
CA GLY A 32 -1.10 -13.19 -16.20
C GLY A 32 -1.22 -14.62 -15.69
N GLU A 33 -1.00 -14.86 -14.40
CA GLU A 33 -1.18 -16.19 -13.79
C GLU A 33 -2.64 -16.65 -13.89
N VAL A 34 -3.57 -15.70 -13.86
CA VAL A 34 -5.00 -15.95 -14.11
C VAL A 34 -5.49 -14.91 -15.11
N ARG A 35 -6.57 -15.23 -15.82
CA ARG A 35 -7.09 -14.36 -16.89
C ARG A 35 -8.29 -13.53 -16.47
N THR A 36 -9.06 -14.02 -15.49
CA THR A 36 -10.30 -13.36 -15.08
C THR A 36 -10.32 -13.06 -13.61
N ALA A 37 -11.09 -12.04 -13.23
CA ALA A 37 -11.30 -11.71 -11.82
C ALA A 37 -11.93 -12.87 -11.05
N GLY A 38 -12.84 -13.61 -11.71
CA GLY A 38 -13.46 -14.79 -11.09
C GLY A 38 -12.45 -15.88 -10.78
N ASP A 39 -11.51 -16.13 -11.69
CA ASP A 39 -10.45 -17.11 -11.48
C ASP A 39 -9.50 -16.66 -10.37
N ALA A 40 -9.16 -15.38 -10.35
CA ALA A 40 -8.30 -14.83 -9.31
C ALA A 40 -8.95 -14.97 -7.94
N ALA A 41 -10.21 -14.58 -7.81
CA ALA A 41 -10.96 -14.67 -6.56
C ALA A 41 -11.03 -16.12 -6.07
N ARG A 42 -11.35 -17.03 -6.95
CA ARG A 42 -11.44 -18.46 -6.61
C ARG A 42 -10.10 -19.00 -6.14
N THR A 43 -9.03 -18.64 -6.82
CA THR A 43 -7.68 -19.13 -6.50
C THR A 43 -7.26 -18.70 -5.09
N VAL A 44 -7.57 -17.47 -4.70
CA VAL A 44 -7.22 -16.99 -3.35
C VAL A 44 -8.30 -17.29 -2.31
N GLY A 45 -9.44 -17.85 -2.72
CA GLY A 45 -10.48 -18.31 -1.80
C GLY A 45 -11.44 -17.24 -1.33
N ILE A 46 -11.78 -16.26 -2.19
CA ILE A 46 -12.77 -15.23 -1.89
C ILE A 46 -13.86 -15.23 -2.96
N SER A 47 -14.99 -14.59 -2.67
CA SER A 47 -16.05 -14.43 -3.65
C SER A 47 -15.69 -13.35 -4.67
N ARG A 48 -16.31 -13.44 -5.86
CA ARG A 48 -16.16 -12.38 -6.86
C ARG A 48 -16.67 -11.05 -6.33
N SER A 49 -17.76 -11.07 -5.59
CA SER A 49 -18.33 -9.85 -4.98
C SER A 49 -17.34 -9.17 -4.06
N ALA A 50 -16.66 -9.94 -3.20
CA ALA A 50 -15.65 -9.41 -2.30
C ALA A 50 -14.48 -8.81 -3.08
N PHE A 51 -14.04 -9.49 -4.13
CA PHE A 51 -12.97 -8.99 -4.97
C PHE A 51 -13.34 -7.62 -5.58
N TYR A 52 -14.51 -7.53 -6.21
CA TYR A 52 -14.94 -6.28 -6.83
C TYR A 52 -15.18 -5.17 -5.83
N LYS A 53 -15.67 -5.51 -4.62
CA LYS A 53 -15.90 -4.53 -3.58
C LYS A 53 -14.63 -3.82 -3.14
N TYR A 54 -13.54 -4.55 -3.03
CA TYR A 54 -12.30 -4.01 -2.46
C TYR A 54 -11.18 -3.80 -3.49
N ARG A 55 -11.42 -4.15 -4.74
CA ARG A 55 -10.41 -4.12 -5.79
C ARG A 55 -9.67 -2.79 -5.89
N ASP A 56 -10.42 -1.68 -5.83
CA ASP A 56 -9.84 -0.35 -6.00
C ASP A 56 -9.43 0.29 -4.68
N ALA A 57 -9.70 -0.37 -3.55
CA ALA A 57 -9.42 0.15 -2.22
C ALA A 57 -8.10 -0.35 -1.65
N ILE A 58 -7.51 -1.39 -2.21
CA ILE A 58 -6.30 -2.00 -1.69
C ILE A 58 -5.29 -2.25 -2.82
N ALA A 59 -4.04 -1.90 -2.57
CA ALA A 59 -2.94 -2.19 -3.49
C ALA A 59 -1.63 -2.24 -2.71
N PRO A 60 -0.65 -3.04 -3.15
CA PRO A 60 0.68 -2.97 -2.56
C PRO A 60 1.25 -1.57 -2.69
N PHE A 61 1.91 -1.10 -1.65
CA PHE A 61 2.45 0.27 -1.59
C PHE A 61 3.41 0.55 -2.76
N GLN A 62 4.28 -0.38 -3.08
CA GLN A 62 5.23 -0.20 -4.17
C GLN A 62 4.54 0.06 -5.52
N ASN A 63 3.36 -0.53 -5.76
CA ASN A 63 2.63 -0.32 -7.00
C ASN A 63 2.05 1.08 -7.07
N LEU A 64 1.59 1.62 -5.94
CA LEU A 64 1.07 2.98 -5.86
C LEU A 64 2.17 4.01 -6.10
N MET A 65 3.41 3.66 -5.74
CA MET A 65 4.56 4.57 -5.79
C MET A 65 5.27 4.56 -7.13
N ALA A 66 5.00 3.60 -8.00
CA ALA A 66 5.75 3.43 -9.24
C ALA A 66 5.70 4.70 -10.11
N GLY A 67 6.88 5.26 -10.39
CA GLY A 67 7.02 6.44 -11.25
C GLY A 67 6.47 7.73 -10.67
N ARG A 68 6.24 7.81 -9.37
CA ARG A 68 5.66 8.99 -8.73
C ARG A 68 6.56 9.57 -7.67
N ILE A 69 6.47 10.88 -7.50
CA ILE A 69 7.04 11.58 -6.34
C ILE A 69 5.87 11.86 -5.39
N ILE A 70 5.96 11.33 -4.18
CA ILE A 70 4.92 11.50 -3.17
C ILE A 70 5.56 12.07 -1.91
N THR A 71 4.89 13.05 -1.32
CA THR A 71 5.34 13.65 -0.06
C THR A 71 4.40 13.19 1.06
N PHE A 72 5.00 12.66 2.12
CA PHE A 72 4.29 12.27 3.33
C PHE A 72 4.65 13.20 4.47
N GLN A 73 3.66 13.54 5.27
CA GLN A 73 3.85 14.21 6.54
C GLN A 73 3.57 13.21 7.64
N ILE A 74 4.55 13.00 8.50
CA ILE A 74 4.44 12.04 9.59
C ILE A 74 4.75 12.75 10.88
N MET A 75 3.81 12.73 11.82
CA MET A 75 4.00 13.30 13.14
C MET A 75 4.62 12.24 14.04
N LEU A 76 5.84 12.48 14.50
CA LEU A 76 6.57 11.56 15.35
C LEU A 76 6.82 12.23 16.68
N LYS A 77 6.22 11.70 17.74
CA LYS A 77 6.43 12.21 19.11
C LYS A 77 7.64 11.53 19.72
N ASP A 78 8.81 12.13 19.57
CA ASP A 78 10.06 11.71 20.22
C ASP A 78 10.39 10.22 20.04
N LYS A 79 10.19 9.70 18.85
CA LYS A 79 10.39 8.27 18.61
C LYS A 79 11.27 8.03 17.39
N ALA A 80 12.56 8.21 17.56
CA ALA A 80 13.54 7.98 16.51
C ALA A 80 13.46 6.55 15.95
N GLY A 81 13.16 5.57 16.82
CA GLY A 81 13.01 4.19 16.37
C GLY A 81 11.85 4.00 15.38
N ILE A 82 10.75 4.72 15.56
CA ILE A 82 9.61 4.66 14.63
C ILE A 82 10.00 5.24 13.29
N LEU A 83 10.71 6.36 13.25
CA LEU A 83 11.21 6.92 11.99
C LEU A 83 12.09 5.92 11.26
N SER A 84 13.00 5.26 11.99
CA SER A 84 13.86 4.24 11.40
C SER A 84 13.06 3.09 10.79
N GLU A 85 12.03 2.61 11.48
CA GLU A 85 11.15 1.56 10.96
C GLU A 85 10.42 2.01 9.70
N ILE A 86 9.91 3.23 9.69
CA ILE A 86 9.20 3.79 8.53
C ILE A 86 10.14 3.88 7.33
N LEU A 87 11.36 4.37 7.53
CA LEU A 87 12.35 4.46 6.47
C LEU A 87 12.71 3.08 5.91
N THR A 88 12.78 2.07 6.78
CA THR A 88 13.02 0.69 6.36
C THR A 88 11.88 0.18 5.50
N ILE A 89 10.63 0.45 5.88
CA ILE A 89 9.45 0.06 5.10
C ILE A 89 9.50 0.69 3.70
N PHE A 90 9.79 1.98 3.60
CA PHE A 90 9.88 2.65 2.31
C PHE A 90 11.01 2.06 1.45
N ALA A 91 12.16 1.78 2.05
CA ALA A 91 13.28 1.18 1.33
C ALA A 91 12.92 -0.21 0.80
N ASN A 92 12.24 -1.02 1.60
CA ASN A 92 11.82 -2.37 1.20
C ASN A 92 10.76 -2.34 0.09
N CYS A 93 10.02 -1.26 -0.02
CA CYS A 93 9.05 -1.06 -1.11
C CYS A 93 9.71 -0.54 -2.40
N GLY A 94 11.03 -0.39 -2.43
CA GLY A 94 11.75 0.10 -3.61
C GLY A 94 11.68 1.61 -3.76
N ALA A 95 11.28 2.34 -2.73
CA ALA A 95 11.21 3.79 -2.76
C ALA A 95 12.59 4.42 -2.51
N ASN A 96 12.87 5.51 -3.19
CA ASN A 96 14.07 6.31 -2.97
C ASN A 96 13.67 7.58 -2.21
N ILE A 97 14.26 7.77 -1.03
CA ILE A 97 13.96 8.94 -0.22
C ILE A 97 14.82 10.10 -0.70
N LEU A 98 14.16 11.16 -1.18
CA LEU A 98 14.84 12.33 -1.72
C LEU A 98 15.09 13.40 -0.68
N THR A 99 14.16 13.60 0.25
CA THR A 99 14.26 14.68 1.23
C THR A 99 13.59 14.29 2.53
N ILE A 100 14.21 14.66 3.64
CA ILE A 100 13.63 14.55 4.98
C ILE A 100 13.79 15.89 5.68
N ASN A 101 12.69 16.47 6.16
CA ASN A 101 12.70 17.70 6.96
C ASN A 101 12.27 17.38 8.39
N PRO A 102 13.21 17.28 9.32
CA PRO A 102 12.87 17.00 10.72
C PRO A 102 12.45 18.28 11.44
N VAL A 103 11.16 18.41 11.68
CA VAL A 103 10.58 19.47 12.52
C VAL A 103 9.68 18.78 13.53
N SER A 104 8.59 19.42 13.95
CA SER A 104 7.63 18.75 14.84
C SER A 104 6.96 17.54 14.17
N TYR A 105 7.03 17.47 12.86
CA TYR A 105 6.66 16.30 12.06
C TYR A 105 7.73 16.11 10.98
N THR A 106 7.81 14.90 10.45
CA THR A 106 8.79 14.58 9.43
C THR A 106 8.10 14.53 8.06
N HIS A 107 8.68 15.25 7.09
CA HIS A 107 8.26 15.17 5.69
C HIS A 107 9.17 14.18 4.97
N LEU A 108 8.58 13.22 4.27
CA LEU A 108 9.30 12.26 3.45
C LEU A 108 8.88 12.46 2.00
N THR A 109 9.86 12.74 1.13
CA THR A 109 9.63 12.84 -0.33
C THR A 109 10.28 11.65 -1.01
N LEU A 110 9.49 10.94 -1.76
CA LEU A 110 9.91 9.70 -2.41
C LEU A 110 9.93 9.84 -3.92
#